data_9df60202ff0aacef22d19394845ab9fe
#
_entry.id   9df60202ff0aacef22d19394845ab9fe
#
_cell.length_a   1.000
_cell.length_b   1.000
_cell.length_c   1.000
_cell.angle_alpha   90.00
_cell.angle_beta   90.00
_cell.angle_gamma   90.00
#
_symmetry.space_group_name_H-M   'P 1'
#
loop_
_entity.id
_entity.type
_entity.pdbx_description
1 polymer ?
#
loop_
_entity_poly.entity_id
_entity_poly.type
_entity_poly.pdbx_seq_one_letter_code
_entity_poly.pdbx_strand_id
1 'polypeptide(L)'
;MGEIPHLDLNRFLSGDARIKQTFVEAIGKGFNEIGFVALKGHFLSAEHISQLYASVQSFFQLPLDEKMNYHIEGGGGQRGYTPFGKESAEGKNIGDLKEFWHFGQEVASDSEYHADYAPNVAVPVIPHFNRLGMETFRLLEKTALEVLRAIALYLELEENYFDPYVKEGNSILRAIHYPPITAAPKGAVRAAAHGDINLITLLMGAQGSGLEVKNRKGEWVAAVAEANELMINIGDMLSRFTNNHLKSTIHRVVNPPKEQWGSSRYSIPFFMHPVKNMDLSCLPSCVDASHPKQFEDITAGAFLEQRLQALGLIKK
;
A
#
# COMPACT_ATOMS: atom_id res chain seq x y z
N MET A 1 -23.01 9.55 6.97
CA MET A 1 -21.90 8.66 6.67
C MET A 1 -20.73 9.50 6.19
N GLY A 2 -19.56 9.43 6.84
CA GLY A 2 -18.46 10.33 6.51
C GLY A 2 -17.94 10.06 5.11
N GLU A 3 -17.78 11.11 4.35
CA GLU A 3 -17.02 11.18 3.11
C GLU A 3 -15.53 10.95 3.45
N ILE A 4 -14.75 10.33 2.58
CA ILE A 4 -13.30 10.19 2.80
C ILE A 4 -12.72 11.59 2.93
N PRO A 5 -12.03 11.93 4.05
CA PRO A 5 -11.53 13.29 4.25
C PRO A 5 -10.37 13.59 3.29
N HIS A 6 -10.37 14.80 2.73
CA HIS A 6 -9.32 15.35 1.91
C HIS A 6 -8.42 16.27 2.75
N LEU A 7 -7.14 15.95 2.86
CA LEU A 7 -6.18 16.61 3.74
C LEU A 7 -4.98 17.15 2.96
N ASP A 8 -4.30 18.15 3.52
CA ASP A 8 -3.10 18.74 2.95
C ASP A 8 -1.91 18.56 3.90
N LEU A 9 -0.90 17.78 3.48
CA LEU A 9 0.29 17.49 4.27
C LEU A 9 1.09 18.78 4.61
N ASN A 10 1.03 19.81 3.77
CA ASN A 10 1.68 21.08 4.06
C ASN A 10 1.20 21.72 5.36
N ARG A 11 -0.01 21.40 5.82
CA ARG A 11 -0.51 21.85 7.13
C ARG A 11 0.24 21.20 8.28
N PHE A 12 0.58 19.93 8.15
CA PHE A 12 1.42 19.22 9.12
C PHE A 12 2.85 19.80 9.15
N LEU A 13 3.38 20.13 8.00
CA LEU A 13 4.74 20.64 7.80
C LEU A 13 4.88 22.16 7.99
N SER A 14 3.79 22.87 8.31
CA SER A 14 3.75 24.35 8.32
C SER A 14 4.59 25.02 9.41
N GLY A 15 5.02 24.28 10.43
CA GLY A 15 5.68 24.84 11.60
C GLY A 15 4.76 25.55 12.59
N ASP A 16 3.49 25.78 12.26
CA ASP A 16 2.47 26.31 13.19
C ASP A 16 1.84 25.17 13.98
N ALA A 17 2.03 25.19 15.30
CA ALA A 17 1.56 24.14 16.20
C ALA A 17 0.04 23.93 16.15
N ARG A 18 -0.75 25.01 15.98
CA ARG A 18 -2.22 24.91 15.94
C ARG A 18 -2.68 24.29 14.61
N ILE A 19 -2.07 24.68 13.49
CA ILE A 19 -2.38 24.13 12.17
C ILE A 19 -1.99 22.65 12.14
N LYS A 20 -0.81 22.31 12.68
CA LYS A 20 -0.31 20.95 12.81
C LYS A 20 -1.28 20.09 13.64
N GLN A 21 -1.70 20.56 14.81
CA GLN A 21 -2.64 19.86 15.67
C GLN A 21 -3.99 19.60 14.98
N THR A 22 -4.52 20.59 14.26
CA THR A 22 -5.76 20.42 13.48
C THR A 22 -5.62 19.32 12.41
N PHE A 23 -4.46 19.23 11.76
CA PHE A 23 -4.20 18.16 10.80
C PHE A 23 -4.13 16.79 11.49
N VAL A 24 -3.42 16.68 12.62
CA VAL A 24 -3.30 15.46 13.41
C VAL A 24 -4.68 14.92 13.83
N GLU A 25 -5.55 15.77 14.32
CA GLU A 25 -6.92 15.40 14.69
C GLU A 25 -7.73 14.93 13.47
N ALA A 26 -7.63 15.63 12.34
CA ALA A 26 -8.38 15.32 11.13
C ALA A 26 -7.94 13.98 10.51
N ILE A 27 -6.63 13.72 10.43
CA ILE A 27 -6.11 12.47 9.85
C ILE A 27 -6.42 11.29 10.76
N GLY A 28 -6.23 11.44 12.06
CA GLY A 28 -6.54 10.40 13.04
C GLY A 28 -8.03 10.03 13.05
N LYS A 29 -8.91 11.03 12.99
CA LYS A 29 -10.36 10.81 12.88
C LYS A 29 -10.72 10.07 11.57
N GLY A 30 -10.15 10.45 10.45
CA GLY A 30 -10.36 9.77 9.16
C GLY A 30 -9.98 8.29 9.25
N PHE A 31 -8.82 7.98 9.79
CA PHE A 31 -8.37 6.60 9.97
C PHE A 31 -9.17 5.82 11.03
N ASN A 32 -9.61 6.45 12.09
CA ASN A 32 -10.49 5.82 13.09
C ASN A 32 -11.87 5.49 12.52
N GLU A 33 -12.49 6.42 11.77
CA GLU A 33 -13.86 6.27 11.29
C GLU A 33 -13.99 5.41 10.04
N ILE A 34 -13.08 5.61 9.06
CA ILE A 34 -13.18 5.04 7.71
C ILE A 34 -11.98 4.14 7.40
N GLY A 35 -10.80 4.44 7.98
CA GLY A 35 -9.53 3.78 7.65
C GLY A 35 -8.88 4.30 6.37
N PHE A 36 -9.44 5.35 5.75
CA PHE A 36 -8.98 5.96 4.51
C PHE A 36 -8.98 7.48 4.59
N VAL A 37 -7.98 8.11 3.95
CA VAL A 37 -7.91 9.56 3.70
C VAL A 37 -7.36 9.83 2.30
N ALA A 38 -7.74 10.95 1.68
CA ALA A 38 -7.09 11.48 0.48
C ALA A 38 -6.11 12.59 0.89
N LEU A 39 -4.87 12.54 0.43
CA LEU A 39 -3.79 13.43 0.85
C LEU A 39 -3.14 14.13 -0.33
N LYS A 40 -3.16 15.47 -0.33
CA LYS A 40 -2.34 16.32 -1.21
C LYS A 40 -1.13 16.88 -0.45
N GLY A 41 -0.26 17.59 -1.18
CA GLY A 41 0.96 18.17 -0.58
C GLY A 41 2.07 17.15 -0.34
N HIS A 42 1.96 15.95 -0.93
CA HIS A 42 2.98 14.93 -0.94
C HIS A 42 4.21 15.35 -1.76
N PHE A 43 5.33 14.65 -1.61
CA PHE A 43 6.61 15.06 -2.22
C PHE A 43 6.76 14.72 -3.71
N LEU A 44 5.79 14.05 -4.34
CA LEU A 44 5.84 13.75 -5.77
C LEU A 44 5.35 14.94 -6.61
N SER A 45 6.10 15.29 -7.65
CA SER A 45 5.63 16.27 -8.64
C SER A 45 4.75 15.60 -9.71
N ALA A 46 3.85 16.37 -10.33
CA ALA A 46 3.02 15.88 -11.42
C ALA A 46 3.85 15.36 -12.61
N GLU A 47 4.98 16.03 -12.90
CA GLU A 47 5.93 15.61 -13.94
C GLU A 47 6.54 14.24 -13.62
N HIS A 48 7.03 14.04 -12.37
CA HIS A 48 7.60 12.77 -11.94
C HIS A 48 6.57 11.65 -12.02
N ILE A 49 5.33 11.88 -11.57
CA ILE A 49 4.22 10.92 -11.68
C ILE A 49 3.98 10.54 -13.15
N SER A 50 3.92 11.53 -14.05
CA SER A 50 3.71 11.29 -15.49
C SER A 50 4.82 10.44 -16.11
N GLN A 51 6.08 10.75 -15.80
CA GLN A 51 7.24 9.99 -16.28
C GLN A 51 7.24 8.55 -15.75
N LEU A 52 6.90 8.34 -14.48
CA LEU A 52 6.77 7.00 -13.91
C LEU A 52 5.69 6.19 -14.62
N TYR A 53 4.48 6.76 -14.80
CA TYR A 53 3.40 6.05 -15.50
C TYR A 53 3.77 5.69 -16.93
N ALA A 54 4.42 6.59 -17.67
CA ALA A 54 4.89 6.31 -19.04
C ALA A 54 5.90 5.15 -19.06
N SER A 55 6.83 5.13 -18.11
CA SER A 55 7.83 4.07 -17.97
C SER A 55 7.20 2.72 -17.59
N VAL A 56 6.25 2.73 -16.66
CA VAL A 56 5.46 1.54 -16.24
C VAL A 56 4.64 1.00 -17.40
N GLN A 57 3.98 1.86 -18.17
CA GLN A 57 3.23 1.47 -19.36
C GLN A 57 4.15 0.82 -20.40
N SER A 58 5.33 1.39 -20.66
CA SER A 58 6.32 0.81 -21.57
C SER A 58 6.75 -0.60 -21.14
N PHE A 59 6.91 -0.85 -19.83
CA PHE A 59 7.24 -2.17 -19.31
C PHE A 59 6.11 -3.18 -19.57
N PHE A 60 4.87 -2.85 -19.25
CA PHE A 60 3.76 -3.79 -19.41
C PHE A 60 3.35 -4.01 -20.87
N GLN A 61 3.79 -3.14 -21.80
CA GLN A 61 3.65 -3.33 -23.25
C GLN A 61 4.67 -4.30 -23.85
N LEU A 62 5.74 -4.66 -23.12
CA LEU A 62 6.68 -5.68 -23.57
C LEU A 62 5.96 -7.02 -23.81
N PRO A 63 6.42 -7.83 -24.78
CA PRO A 63 5.98 -9.21 -24.95
C PRO A 63 6.08 -10.01 -23.65
N LEU A 64 5.20 -11.00 -23.49
CA LEU A 64 5.17 -11.79 -22.24
C LEU A 64 6.48 -12.52 -21.98
N ASP A 65 7.10 -13.08 -23.00
CA ASP A 65 8.40 -13.76 -22.91
C ASP A 65 9.52 -12.82 -22.44
N GLU A 66 9.53 -11.57 -22.90
CA GLU A 66 10.46 -10.55 -22.37
C GLU A 66 10.17 -10.20 -20.91
N LYS A 67 8.91 -9.99 -20.53
CA LYS A 67 8.53 -9.74 -19.14
C LYS A 67 8.91 -10.90 -18.22
N MET A 68 8.79 -12.13 -18.69
CA MET A 68 9.14 -13.33 -17.91
C MET A 68 10.63 -13.43 -17.58
N ASN A 69 11.53 -12.77 -18.33
CA ASN A 69 12.95 -12.68 -17.97
C ASN A 69 13.20 -11.95 -16.64
N TYR A 70 12.23 -11.16 -16.18
CA TYR A 70 12.26 -10.40 -14.92
C TYR A 70 11.46 -11.06 -13.80
N HIS A 71 10.90 -12.23 -14.02
CA HIS A 71 10.20 -13.03 -13.02
C HIS A 71 11.20 -13.83 -12.17
N ILE A 72 11.10 -13.75 -10.86
CA ILE A 72 11.91 -14.56 -9.94
C ILE A 72 11.08 -15.75 -9.48
N GLU A 73 11.41 -16.93 -9.98
CA GLU A 73 10.74 -18.16 -9.57
C GLU A 73 11.06 -18.46 -8.08
N GLY A 74 10.04 -18.79 -7.29
CA GLY A 74 10.18 -19.02 -5.85
C GLY A 74 10.37 -17.77 -5.00
N GLY A 75 10.46 -16.56 -5.60
CA GLY A 75 10.66 -15.28 -4.91
C GLY A 75 9.40 -14.71 -4.22
N GLY A 76 8.28 -15.44 -4.20
CA GLY A 76 7.02 -14.97 -3.58
C GLY A 76 6.48 -13.68 -4.17
N GLY A 77 6.93 -13.28 -5.36
CA GLY A 77 6.54 -12.02 -6.01
C GLY A 77 7.10 -10.77 -5.31
N GLN A 78 8.09 -10.89 -4.42
CA GLN A 78 8.59 -9.78 -3.61
C GLN A 78 9.43 -8.76 -4.40
N ARG A 79 9.95 -9.12 -5.58
CA ARG A 79 10.75 -8.27 -6.48
C ARG A 79 10.45 -8.64 -7.94
N GLY A 80 10.65 -7.66 -8.84
CA GLY A 80 10.52 -7.88 -10.26
C GLY A 80 9.08 -8.12 -10.71
N TYR A 81 8.92 -8.88 -11.78
CA TYR A 81 7.65 -9.11 -12.46
C TYR A 81 6.87 -10.29 -11.89
N THR A 82 5.58 -10.10 -11.69
CA THR A 82 4.62 -11.18 -11.37
C THR A 82 3.56 -11.25 -12.47
N PRO A 83 3.42 -12.43 -13.15
CA PRO A 83 2.56 -12.56 -14.30
C PRO A 83 1.07 -12.55 -13.95
N PHE A 84 0.25 -12.28 -14.98
CA PHE A 84 -1.20 -12.18 -14.91
C PHE A 84 -1.85 -13.41 -14.27
N GLY A 85 -2.81 -13.16 -13.36
CA GLY A 85 -3.62 -14.19 -12.71
C GLY A 85 -2.88 -15.07 -11.70
N LYS A 86 -1.61 -14.73 -11.36
CA LYS A 86 -0.80 -15.50 -10.40
C LYS A 86 -1.23 -15.25 -8.94
N GLU A 87 -1.64 -14.03 -8.62
CA GLU A 87 -2.10 -13.65 -7.28
C GLU A 87 -3.61 -13.79 -7.17
N SER A 88 -4.09 -14.32 -6.05
CA SER A 88 -5.52 -14.43 -5.70
C SER A 88 -5.73 -13.99 -4.26
N ALA A 89 -6.92 -13.46 -3.93
CA ALA A 89 -7.26 -13.20 -2.54
C ALA A 89 -7.40 -14.51 -1.75
N GLU A 90 -7.17 -14.43 -0.45
CA GLU A 90 -7.26 -15.56 0.49
C GLU A 90 -8.59 -16.34 0.31
N GLY A 91 -8.48 -17.67 0.20
CA GLY A 91 -9.62 -18.57 0.06
C GLY A 91 -10.28 -18.56 -1.32
N LYS A 92 -9.70 -17.91 -2.35
CA LYS A 92 -10.21 -17.91 -3.71
C LYS A 92 -9.28 -18.66 -4.66
N ASN A 93 -9.88 -19.53 -5.50
CA ASN A 93 -9.15 -20.28 -6.54
C ASN A 93 -9.14 -19.56 -7.91
N ILE A 94 -9.61 -18.30 -7.94
CA ILE A 94 -9.67 -17.50 -9.17
C ILE A 94 -8.68 -16.36 -9.00
N GLY A 95 -7.68 -16.29 -9.88
CA GLY A 95 -6.69 -15.22 -9.90
C GLY A 95 -7.31 -13.85 -10.21
N ASP A 96 -6.75 -12.80 -9.61
CA ASP A 96 -7.10 -11.42 -9.92
C ASP A 96 -6.70 -11.07 -11.36
N LEU A 97 -7.45 -10.18 -11.98
CA LEU A 97 -7.21 -9.76 -13.38
C LEU A 97 -6.11 -8.70 -13.45
N LYS A 98 -4.93 -9.03 -12.93
CA LYS A 98 -3.78 -8.12 -12.86
C LYS A 98 -2.45 -8.84 -13.06
N GLU A 99 -1.47 -8.10 -13.51
CA GLU A 99 -0.04 -8.38 -13.44
C GLU A 99 0.65 -7.20 -12.73
N PHE A 100 1.85 -7.39 -12.16
CA PHE A 100 2.50 -6.30 -11.45
C PHE A 100 4.02 -6.41 -11.44
N TRP A 101 4.66 -5.28 -11.10
CA TRP A 101 6.08 -5.15 -10.84
C TRP A 101 6.32 -4.65 -9.42
N HIS A 102 7.35 -5.17 -8.75
CA HIS A 102 7.78 -4.70 -7.44
C HIS A 102 9.18 -4.08 -7.46
N PHE A 103 9.26 -2.87 -6.90
CA PHE A 103 10.48 -2.27 -6.37
C PHE A 103 10.44 -2.42 -4.86
N GLY A 104 11.52 -2.88 -4.26
CA GLY A 104 11.60 -3.08 -2.81
C GLY A 104 12.70 -2.26 -2.17
N GLN A 105 12.72 -2.29 -0.83
CA GLN A 105 13.71 -1.60 -0.02
C GLN A 105 15.13 -1.97 -0.42
N GLU A 106 15.99 -0.96 -0.47
CA GLU A 106 17.43 -1.09 -0.60
C GLU A 106 18.07 -0.77 0.75
N VAL A 107 18.87 -1.67 1.26
CA VAL A 107 19.61 -1.50 2.51
C VAL A 107 21.12 -1.60 2.29
N ALA A 108 21.88 -0.95 3.13
CA ALA A 108 23.33 -1.00 3.07
C ALA A 108 23.86 -2.43 3.32
N SER A 109 25.02 -2.77 2.77
CA SER A 109 25.59 -4.11 2.88
C SER A 109 25.98 -4.50 4.33
N ASP A 110 26.14 -3.53 5.21
CA ASP A 110 26.40 -3.69 6.64
C ASP A 110 25.14 -3.63 7.52
N SER A 111 23.95 -3.45 6.92
CA SER A 111 22.68 -3.51 7.63
C SER A 111 22.38 -4.94 8.08
N GLU A 112 21.84 -5.08 9.30
CA GLU A 112 21.35 -6.38 9.81
C GLU A 112 20.22 -6.98 8.97
N TYR A 113 19.50 -6.15 8.18
CA TYR A 113 18.42 -6.57 7.30
C TYR A 113 18.89 -6.90 5.87
N HIS A 114 20.18 -6.74 5.54
CA HIS A 114 20.68 -6.94 4.17
C HIS A 114 20.38 -8.34 3.63
N ALA A 115 20.49 -9.36 4.47
CA ALA A 115 20.22 -10.74 4.07
C ALA A 115 18.74 -11.08 3.94
N ASP A 116 17.85 -10.24 4.48
CA ASP A 116 16.40 -10.47 4.46
C ASP A 116 15.75 -10.02 3.15
N TYR A 117 16.38 -9.10 2.40
CA TYR A 117 15.77 -8.47 1.23
C TYR A 117 16.47 -8.90 -0.06
N ALA A 118 15.71 -9.46 -0.99
CA ALA A 118 16.21 -9.72 -2.33
C ALA A 118 16.55 -8.41 -3.04
N PRO A 119 17.62 -8.36 -3.87
CA PRO A 119 17.96 -7.18 -4.64
C PRO A 119 16.87 -6.82 -5.67
N ASN A 120 16.76 -5.54 -5.99
CA ASN A 120 15.89 -5.08 -7.06
C ASN A 120 16.37 -5.61 -8.42
N VAL A 121 15.41 -6.00 -9.26
CA VAL A 121 15.70 -6.49 -10.62
C VAL A 121 15.91 -5.30 -11.56
N ALA A 122 16.94 -5.34 -12.40
CA ALA A 122 17.21 -4.30 -13.38
C ALA A 122 16.44 -4.57 -14.69
N VAL A 123 15.91 -3.51 -15.31
CA VAL A 123 15.22 -3.54 -16.62
C VAL A 123 15.98 -2.63 -17.61
N PRO A 124 17.09 -3.10 -18.18
CA PRO A 124 17.94 -2.26 -19.03
C PRO A 124 17.30 -1.84 -20.35
N VAL A 125 16.29 -2.59 -20.82
CA VAL A 125 15.60 -2.32 -22.09
C VAL A 125 14.67 -1.11 -22.03
N ILE A 126 14.33 -0.62 -20.82
CA ILE A 126 13.51 0.58 -20.63
C ILE A 126 14.35 1.64 -19.92
N PRO A 127 14.73 2.71 -20.62
CA PRO A 127 15.53 3.78 -20.03
C PRO A 127 14.86 4.35 -18.78
N HIS A 128 15.65 4.52 -17.73
CA HIS A 128 15.23 5.14 -16.46
C HIS A 128 14.18 4.39 -15.63
N PHE A 129 13.70 3.20 -16.04
CA PHE A 129 12.65 2.46 -15.32
C PHE A 129 12.99 2.26 -13.85
N ASN A 130 14.15 1.65 -13.55
CA ASN A 130 14.57 1.43 -12.17
C ASN A 130 14.83 2.74 -11.40
N ARG A 131 15.45 3.73 -12.06
CA ARG A 131 15.71 5.04 -11.44
C ARG A 131 14.40 5.72 -11.03
N LEU A 132 13.43 5.85 -11.95
CA LEU A 132 12.12 6.45 -11.66
C LEU A 132 11.37 5.68 -10.58
N GLY A 133 11.39 4.34 -10.63
CA GLY A 133 10.78 3.50 -9.60
C GLY A 133 11.38 3.74 -8.21
N MET A 134 12.70 3.75 -8.09
CA MET A 134 13.38 3.96 -6.81
C MET A 134 13.32 5.40 -6.31
N GLU A 135 13.32 6.39 -7.19
CA GLU A 135 13.04 7.80 -6.81
C GLU A 135 11.62 7.94 -6.25
N THR A 136 10.63 7.32 -6.92
CA THR A 136 9.24 7.28 -6.44
C THR A 136 9.13 6.59 -5.09
N PHE A 137 9.80 5.44 -4.93
CA PHE A 137 9.86 4.72 -3.66
C PHE A 137 10.30 5.65 -2.52
N ARG A 138 11.43 6.33 -2.67
CA ARG A 138 11.97 7.24 -1.64
C ARG A 138 11.07 8.44 -1.34
N LEU A 139 10.40 9.01 -2.36
CA LEU A 139 9.48 10.13 -2.17
C LEU A 139 8.19 9.70 -1.46
N LEU A 140 7.69 8.50 -1.76
CA LEU A 140 6.54 7.92 -1.06
C LEU A 140 6.90 7.47 0.35
N GLU A 141 8.08 6.88 0.55
CA GLU A 141 8.60 6.54 1.89
C GLU A 141 8.70 7.80 2.76
N LYS A 142 9.25 8.90 2.23
CA LYS A 142 9.28 10.19 2.92
C LYS A 142 7.88 10.70 3.25
N THR A 143 6.92 10.61 2.32
CA THR A 143 5.53 11.01 2.55
C THR A 143 4.87 10.14 3.64
N ALA A 144 5.06 8.83 3.57
CA ALA A 144 4.54 7.86 4.53
C ALA A 144 5.09 8.11 5.94
N LEU A 145 6.37 8.47 6.05
CA LEU A 145 6.99 8.81 7.32
C LEU A 145 6.30 10.00 7.99
N GLU A 146 6.04 11.09 7.25
CA GLU A 146 5.32 12.24 7.80
C GLU A 146 3.87 11.90 8.20
N VAL A 147 3.21 11.02 7.45
CA VAL A 147 1.88 10.49 7.83
C VAL A 147 1.95 9.67 9.11
N LEU A 148 2.96 8.79 9.27
CA LEU A 148 3.14 8.01 10.50
C LEU A 148 3.49 8.89 11.71
N ARG A 149 4.24 9.99 11.51
CA ARG A 149 4.49 10.98 12.56
C ARG A 149 3.20 11.67 13.01
N ALA A 150 2.32 12.03 12.07
CA ALA A 150 1.01 12.57 12.42
C ALA A 150 0.14 11.53 13.16
N ILE A 151 0.20 10.26 12.76
CA ILE A 151 -0.48 9.16 13.45
C ILE A 151 0.11 8.96 14.86
N ALA A 152 1.43 9.03 15.04
CA ALA A 152 2.05 8.93 16.35
C ALA A 152 1.52 10.00 17.32
N LEU A 153 1.49 11.26 16.88
CA LEU A 153 0.92 12.36 17.69
C LEU A 153 -0.57 12.16 17.99
N TYR A 154 -1.36 11.64 17.05
CA TYR A 154 -2.78 11.33 17.30
C TYR A 154 -2.96 10.24 18.35
N LEU A 155 -2.03 9.29 18.44
CA LEU A 155 -2.00 8.20 19.43
C LEU A 155 -1.32 8.61 20.74
N GLU A 156 -1.01 9.92 20.91
CA GLU A 156 -0.31 10.47 22.08
C GLU A 156 1.10 9.85 22.29
N LEU A 157 1.76 9.45 21.18
CA LEU A 157 3.13 8.98 21.15
C LEU A 157 4.09 10.11 20.78
N GLU A 158 5.40 9.90 21.01
CA GLU A 158 6.43 10.77 20.46
C GLU A 158 6.32 10.86 18.93
N GLU A 159 6.49 12.06 18.36
CA GLU A 159 6.32 12.30 16.92
C GLU A 159 7.12 11.32 16.06
N ASN A 160 8.34 11.00 16.45
CA ASN A 160 9.24 10.11 15.73
C ASN A 160 9.15 8.64 16.16
N TYR A 161 8.08 8.23 16.84
CA TYR A 161 7.92 6.88 17.38
C TYR A 161 8.12 5.78 16.33
N PHE A 162 7.58 5.95 15.12
CA PHE A 162 7.68 4.96 14.06
C PHE A 162 8.99 5.02 13.26
N ASP A 163 9.75 6.12 13.34
CA ASP A 163 10.96 6.33 12.53
C ASP A 163 11.95 5.15 12.56
N PRO A 164 12.35 4.62 13.75
CA PRO A 164 13.30 3.51 13.80
C PRO A 164 12.74 2.20 13.26
N TYR A 165 11.41 2.02 13.29
CA TYR A 165 10.79 0.80 12.81
C TYR A 165 10.57 0.77 11.30
N VAL A 166 10.46 1.93 10.65
CA VAL A 166 10.24 1.99 9.18
C VAL A 166 11.51 2.29 8.41
N LYS A 167 12.54 2.81 9.07
CA LYS A 167 13.88 2.90 8.50
C LYS A 167 14.35 1.49 8.14
N GLU A 168 14.68 1.25 6.89
CA GLU A 168 15.05 -0.08 6.38
C GLU A 168 13.95 -1.15 6.52
N GLY A 169 12.67 -0.74 6.70
CA GLY A 169 11.54 -1.65 6.71
C GLY A 169 11.34 -2.32 5.35
N ASN A 170 10.69 -3.49 5.32
CA ASN A 170 10.46 -4.26 4.06
C ASN A 170 9.36 -3.61 3.19
N SER A 171 9.46 -2.31 2.95
CA SER A 171 8.51 -1.56 2.12
C SER A 171 8.61 -1.95 0.65
N ILE A 172 7.49 -1.85 -0.06
CA ILE A 172 7.36 -2.24 -1.47
C ILE A 172 6.58 -1.17 -2.23
N LEU A 173 7.11 -0.74 -3.37
CA LEU A 173 6.38 0.00 -4.39
C LEU A 173 5.92 -0.97 -5.47
N ARG A 174 4.60 -1.11 -5.65
CA ARG A 174 3.99 -2.02 -6.63
C ARG A 174 3.42 -1.23 -7.80
N ALA A 175 3.93 -1.43 -9.00
CA ALA A 175 3.27 -0.97 -10.22
C ALA A 175 2.33 -2.06 -10.72
N ILE A 176 1.02 -1.78 -10.78
CA ILE A 176 -0.02 -2.73 -11.19
C ILE A 176 -0.57 -2.35 -12.55
N HIS A 177 -0.67 -3.35 -13.42
CA HIS A 177 -1.39 -3.28 -14.68
C HIS A 177 -2.61 -4.20 -14.64
N TYR A 178 -3.76 -3.63 -14.93
CA TYR A 178 -5.01 -4.34 -15.19
C TYR A 178 -5.24 -4.29 -16.71
N PRO A 179 -4.93 -5.35 -17.46
CA PRO A 179 -5.06 -5.35 -18.90
C PRO A 179 -6.53 -5.27 -19.35
N PRO A 180 -6.80 -5.00 -20.65
CA PRO A 180 -8.13 -5.06 -21.20
C PRO A 180 -8.82 -6.41 -20.93
N ILE A 181 -10.11 -6.37 -20.60
CA ILE A 181 -10.91 -7.57 -20.39
C ILE A 181 -11.43 -8.03 -21.75
N THR A 182 -10.84 -9.09 -22.28
CA THR A 182 -11.14 -9.60 -23.64
C THR A 182 -12.28 -10.63 -23.66
N ALA A 183 -12.64 -11.20 -22.50
CA ALA A 183 -13.72 -12.17 -22.35
C ALA A 183 -14.48 -11.97 -21.04
N ALA A 184 -15.70 -12.46 -20.95
CA ALA A 184 -16.50 -12.39 -19.71
C ALA A 184 -15.70 -12.98 -18.53
N PRO A 185 -15.51 -12.23 -17.43
CA PRO A 185 -14.53 -12.56 -16.39
C PRO A 185 -14.92 -13.73 -15.48
N LYS A 186 -16.07 -14.37 -15.67
CA LYS A 186 -16.55 -15.56 -14.94
C LYS A 186 -16.39 -15.47 -13.41
N GLY A 187 -16.66 -14.29 -12.84
CA GLY A 187 -16.52 -14.02 -11.41
C GLY A 187 -15.16 -13.48 -10.97
N ALA A 188 -14.15 -13.42 -11.85
CA ALA A 188 -12.88 -12.74 -11.57
C ALA A 188 -13.09 -11.21 -11.55
N VAL A 189 -12.34 -10.53 -10.69
CA VAL A 189 -12.33 -9.07 -10.56
C VAL A 189 -10.91 -8.55 -10.69
N ARG A 190 -10.74 -7.24 -10.90
CA ARG A 190 -9.43 -6.59 -10.97
C ARG A 190 -8.60 -6.82 -9.70
N ALA A 191 -9.21 -6.62 -8.52
CA ALA A 191 -8.66 -7.06 -7.25
C ALA A 191 -9.79 -7.45 -6.30
N ALA A 192 -9.76 -8.66 -5.78
CA ALA A 192 -10.77 -9.16 -4.86
C ALA A 192 -10.69 -8.41 -3.51
N ALA A 193 -11.78 -8.48 -2.72
CA ALA A 193 -11.85 -7.82 -1.42
C ALA A 193 -10.77 -8.35 -0.47
N HIS A 194 -9.96 -7.44 0.09
CA HIS A 194 -8.83 -7.72 0.99
C HIS A 194 -8.54 -6.54 1.90
N GLY A 195 -7.76 -6.75 2.94
CA GLY A 195 -7.05 -5.74 3.71
C GLY A 195 -5.57 -5.75 3.34
N ASP A 196 -4.88 -4.64 3.53
CA ASP A 196 -3.43 -4.57 3.38
C ASP A 196 -2.73 -5.05 4.65
N ILE A 197 -1.62 -5.78 4.50
CA ILE A 197 -0.90 -6.43 5.63
C ILE A 197 -0.04 -5.42 6.42
N ASN A 198 0.45 -4.38 5.78
CA ASN A 198 1.44 -3.39 6.22
C ASN A 198 0.96 -2.43 7.34
N LEU A 199 1.74 -1.37 7.62
CA LEU A 199 1.31 -0.27 8.50
C LEU A 199 0.32 0.65 7.79
N ILE A 200 0.74 1.24 6.66
CA ILE A 200 -0.08 2.13 5.82
C ILE A 200 0.24 1.93 4.34
N THR A 201 -0.74 2.12 3.50
CA THR A 201 -0.59 2.12 2.03
C THR A 201 -0.82 3.52 1.48
N LEU A 202 0.05 3.97 0.58
CA LEU A 202 -0.09 5.20 -0.18
C LEU A 202 -0.32 4.84 -1.65
N LEU A 203 -1.52 5.11 -2.17
CA LEU A 203 -1.91 4.71 -3.52
C LEU A 203 -1.96 5.90 -4.46
N MET A 204 -1.16 5.85 -5.53
CA MET A 204 -1.32 6.67 -6.73
C MET A 204 -2.29 5.99 -7.70
N GLY A 205 -3.08 6.80 -8.44
CA GLY A 205 -3.98 6.29 -9.47
C GLY A 205 -5.37 5.90 -8.97
N ALA A 206 -5.80 6.39 -7.81
CA ALA A 206 -7.18 6.30 -7.35
C ALA A 206 -8.12 7.30 -8.06
N GLN A 207 -7.66 7.89 -9.16
CA GLN A 207 -8.44 8.75 -10.04
C GLN A 207 -9.36 7.89 -10.89
N GLY A 208 -10.64 8.12 -10.80
CA GLY A 208 -11.65 7.36 -11.54
C GLY A 208 -12.25 6.20 -10.77
N SER A 209 -13.09 5.42 -11.45
CA SER A 209 -13.90 4.38 -10.85
C SER A 209 -13.11 3.07 -10.61
N GLY A 210 -13.63 2.28 -9.68
CA GLY A 210 -13.23 0.90 -9.48
C GLY A 210 -12.69 0.59 -8.09
N LEU A 211 -12.02 1.54 -7.40
CA LEU A 211 -11.66 1.34 -6.00
C LEU A 211 -12.90 1.56 -5.12
N GLU A 212 -13.23 0.55 -4.33
CA GLU A 212 -14.34 0.60 -3.38
C GLU A 212 -13.86 0.14 -2.01
N VAL A 213 -14.33 0.81 -0.97
CA VAL A 213 -14.07 0.49 0.43
C VAL A 213 -15.36 0.05 1.13
N LYS A 214 -15.25 -0.89 2.06
CA LYS A 214 -16.39 -1.40 2.81
C LYS A 214 -16.59 -0.54 4.05
N ASN A 215 -17.70 0.19 4.08
CA ASN A 215 -18.01 1.06 5.21
C ASN A 215 -18.47 0.28 6.47
N ARG A 216 -18.69 0.98 7.59
CA ARG A 216 -19.13 0.39 8.86
C ARG A 216 -20.49 -0.32 8.78
N LYS A 217 -21.33 0.02 7.78
CA LYS A 217 -22.63 -0.64 7.55
C LYS A 217 -22.48 -1.89 6.67
N GLY A 218 -21.27 -2.22 6.22
CA GLY A 218 -21.01 -3.33 5.31
C GLY A 218 -21.28 -3.01 3.83
N GLU A 219 -21.56 -1.74 3.49
CA GLU A 219 -21.84 -1.29 2.11
C GLU A 219 -20.53 -0.92 1.40
N TRP A 220 -20.45 -1.16 0.10
CA TRP A 220 -19.36 -0.73 -0.74
C TRP A 220 -19.55 0.71 -1.20
N VAL A 221 -18.56 1.55 -0.96
CA VAL A 221 -18.55 2.95 -1.37
C VAL A 221 -17.30 3.25 -2.19
N ALA A 222 -17.44 4.07 -3.23
CA ALA A 222 -16.31 4.45 -4.06
C ALA A 222 -15.29 5.26 -3.26
N ALA A 223 -14.01 4.93 -3.41
CA ALA A 223 -12.90 5.70 -2.90
C ALA A 223 -12.23 6.42 -4.08
N VAL A 224 -12.41 7.73 -4.15
CA VAL A 224 -11.91 8.57 -5.25
C VAL A 224 -11.00 9.64 -4.68
N ALA A 225 -9.80 9.79 -5.27
CA ALA A 225 -8.87 10.88 -4.99
C ALA A 225 -8.83 11.86 -6.17
N GLU A 226 -8.50 13.12 -5.90
CA GLU A 226 -8.22 14.10 -6.94
C GLU A 226 -6.89 13.81 -7.65
N ALA A 227 -6.65 14.48 -8.79
CA ALA A 227 -5.48 14.19 -9.64
C ALA A 227 -4.12 14.39 -8.93
N ASN A 228 -4.08 15.24 -7.91
CA ASN A 228 -2.89 15.57 -7.13
C ASN A 228 -2.92 14.98 -5.71
N GLU A 229 -3.75 13.99 -5.48
CA GLU A 229 -3.88 13.33 -4.18
C GLU A 229 -3.45 11.87 -4.23
N LEU A 230 -2.92 11.40 -3.11
CA LEU A 230 -2.74 9.99 -2.79
C LEU A 230 -3.92 9.51 -1.96
N MET A 231 -4.45 8.33 -2.26
CA MET A 231 -5.34 7.63 -1.34
C MET A 231 -4.49 6.90 -0.31
N ILE A 232 -4.73 7.12 0.97
CA ILE A 232 -3.97 6.48 2.05
C ILE A 232 -4.90 5.65 2.91
N ASN A 233 -4.49 4.43 3.23
CA ASN A 233 -5.23 3.55 4.14
C ASN A 233 -4.34 2.88 5.18
N ILE A 234 -4.97 2.55 6.30
CA ILE A 234 -4.39 1.75 7.39
C ILE A 234 -4.33 0.29 6.95
N GLY A 235 -3.21 -0.36 7.26
CA GLY A 235 -3.03 -1.80 7.10
C GLY A 235 -3.23 -2.59 8.41
N ASP A 236 -3.24 -3.91 8.28
CA ASP A 236 -3.53 -4.84 9.39
C ASP A 236 -2.50 -4.73 10.53
N MET A 237 -1.21 -4.48 10.24
CA MET A 237 -0.18 -4.32 11.27
C MET A 237 -0.49 -3.12 12.17
N LEU A 238 -0.82 -1.95 11.60
CA LEU A 238 -1.12 -0.77 12.38
C LEU A 238 -2.48 -0.87 13.09
N SER A 239 -3.46 -1.49 12.44
CA SER A 239 -4.76 -1.77 13.05
C SER A 239 -4.60 -2.68 14.27
N ARG A 240 -3.80 -3.73 14.15
CA ARG A 240 -3.46 -4.64 15.25
C ARG A 240 -2.73 -3.92 16.39
N PHE A 241 -1.68 -3.16 16.07
CA PHE A 241 -0.90 -2.37 17.02
C PHE A 241 -1.77 -1.38 17.82
N THR A 242 -2.78 -0.80 17.19
CA THR A 242 -3.72 0.13 17.82
C THR A 242 -5.00 -0.54 18.33
N ASN A 243 -5.01 -1.87 18.51
CA ASN A 243 -6.18 -2.63 18.99
C ASN A 243 -7.47 -2.29 18.23
N ASN A 244 -7.41 -2.11 16.90
CA ASN A 244 -8.50 -1.66 16.01
C ASN A 244 -8.98 -0.21 16.29
N HIS A 245 -8.23 0.61 17.03
CA HIS A 245 -8.54 2.04 17.16
C HIS A 245 -8.40 2.73 15.79
N LEU A 246 -7.33 2.43 15.04
CA LEU A 246 -7.21 2.76 13.62
C LEU A 246 -7.59 1.52 12.80
N LYS A 247 -8.33 1.69 11.70
CA LYS A 247 -8.99 0.56 11.04
C LYS A 247 -8.34 0.16 9.74
N SER A 248 -7.91 -1.10 9.66
CA SER A 248 -7.67 -1.74 8.36
C SER A 248 -9.02 -2.03 7.71
N THR A 249 -9.36 -1.26 6.68
CA THR A 249 -10.66 -1.35 6.01
C THR A 249 -10.56 -2.18 4.76
N ILE A 250 -11.44 -3.19 4.66
CA ILE A 250 -11.54 -4.05 3.48
C ILE A 250 -11.90 -3.22 2.25
N HIS A 251 -11.12 -3.39 1.19
CA HIS A 251 -11.32 -2.71 -0.07
C HIS A 251 -11.15 -3.66 -1.25
N ARG A 252 -11.62 -3.25 -2.44
CA ARG A 252 -11.57 -4.04 -3.68
C ARG A 252 -11.42 -3.15 -4.91
N VAL A 253 -11.01 -3.73 -6.04
CA VAL A 253 -11.07 -3.07 -7.34
C VAL A 253 -12.02 -3.85 -8.23
N VAL A 254 -13.18 -3.26 -8.51
CA VAL A 254 -14.21 -3.88 -9.36
C VAL A 254 -13.86 -3.74 -10.84
N ASN A 255 -14.45 -4.62 -11.66
CA ASN A 255 -14.34 -4.50 -13.11
C ASN A 255 -15.11 -3.26 -13.59
N PRO A 256 -14.60 -2.55 -14.61
CA PRO A 256 -15.32 -1.42 -15.17
C PRO A 256 -16.60 -1.88 -15.91
N PRO A 257 -17.51 -0.95 -16.24
CA PRO A 257 -18.61 -1.23 -17.17
C PRO A 257 -18.11 -1.83 -18.48
N LYS A 258 -18.95 -2.65 -19.13
CA LYS A 258 -18.56 -3.44 -20.33
C LYS A 258 -18.00 -2.57 -21.45
N GLU A 259 -18.49 -1.37 -21.58
CA GLU A 259 -18.08 -0.38 -22.59
C GLU A 259 -16.61 0.05 -22.40
N GLN A 260 -16.05 -0.13 -21.20
CA GLN A 260 -14.67 0.22 -20.83
C GLN A 260 -13.74 -1.00 -20.74
N TRP A 261 -14.21 -2.21 -21.09
CA TRP A 261 -13.36 -3.41 -21.00
C TRP A 261 -12.13 -3.36 -21.90
N GLY A 262 -12.19 -2.64 -23.02
CA GLY A 262 -11.07 -2.47 -23.93
C GLY A 262 -9.92 -1.59 -23.43
N SER A 263 -10.03 -1.01 -22.22
CA SER A 263 -9.03 -0.11 -21.65
C SER A 263 -8.21 -0.76 -20.54
N SER A 264 -6.90 -0.54 -20.58
CA SER A 264 -5.99 -0.84 -19.46
C SER A 264 -6.21 0.15 -18.30
N ARG A 265 -5.97 -0.32 -17.08
CA ARG A 265 -5.87 0.54 -15.88
C ARG A 265 -4.51 0.30 -15.21
N TYR A 266 -3.94 1.37 -14.69
CA TYR A 266 -2.71 1.31 -13.90
C TYR A 266 -2.96 1.89 -12.51
N SER A 267 -2.32 1.33 -11.50
CA SER A 267 -2.28 1.89 -10.14
C SER A 267 -0.95 1.56 -9.48
N ILE A 268 -0.48 2.44 -8.61
CA ILE A 268 0.85 2.29 -8.02
C ILE A 268 0.76 2.51 -6.51
N PRO A 269 0.42 1.47 -5.73
CA PRO A 269 0.49 1.49 -4.28
C PRO A 269 1.94 1.37 -3.77
N PHE A 270 2.22 2.11 -2.70
CA PHE A 270 3.39 1.96 -1.85
C PHE A 270 2.94 1.37 -0.51
N PHE A 271 3.46 0.21 -0.16
CA PHE A 271 3.18 -0.50 1.06
C PHE A 271 4.27 -0.21 2.08
N MET A 272 3.99 0.62 3.09
CA MET A 272 4.94 0.93 4.15
C MET A 272 4.95 -0.20 5.19
N HIS A 273 5.98 -1.03 5.14
CA HIS A 273 6.20 -2.09 6.11
C HIS A 273 7.26 -1.68 7.15
N PRO A 274 7.12 -2.16 8.39
CA PRO A 274 8.19 -2.01 9.37
C PRO A 274 9.28 -3.06 9.16
N VAL A 275 10.37 -2.92 9.94
CA VAL A 275 11.37 -3.98 10.13
C VAL A 275 10.73 -5.18 10.81
N LYS A 276 11.26 -6.39 10.53
CA LYS A 276 10.72 -7.66 11.04
C LYS A 276 10.61 -7.74 12.56
N ASN A 277 11.46 -7.02 13.27
CA ASN A 277 11.57 -7.06 14.73
C ASN A 277 10.60 -6.09 15.44
N MET A 278 9.84 -5.25 14.70
CA MET A 278 8.84 -4.38 15.33
C MET A 278 7.83 -5.22 16.09
N ASP A 279 7.65 -4.90 17.39
CA ASP A 279 6.59 -5.49 18.22
C ASP A 279 5.23 -4.90 17.83
N LEU A 280 4.28 -5.77 17.49
CA LEU A 280 2.89 -5.43 17.14
C LEU A 280 1.92 -5.67 18.31
N SER A 281 2.42 -5.81 19.55
CA SER A 281 1.58 -5.85 20.75
C SER A 281 0.70 -4.61 20.81
N CYS A 282 -0.56 -4.79 21.26
CA CYS A 282 -1.50 -3.68 21.32
C CYS A 282 -0.97 -2.57 22.23
N LEU A 283 -1.01 -1.32 21.75
CA LEU A 283 -0.69 -0.15 22.57
C LEU A 283 -1.51 -0.13 23.86
N PRO A 284 -0.88 0.05 25.04
CA PRO A 284 -1.61 0.09 26.30
C PRO A 284 -2.69 1.19 26.35
N SER A 285 -2.45 2.34 25.69
CA SER A 285 -3.43 3.44 25.60
C SER A 285 -4.67 3.10 24.75
N CYS A 286 -4.59 2.04 23.93
CA CYS A 286 -5.70 1.55 23.10
C CYS A 286 -6.42 0.33 23.73
N VAL A 287 -6.09 0.00 24.99
CA VAL A 287 -6.69 -1.14 25.71
C VAL A 287 -7.29 -0.65 27.04
N ASP A 288 -8.58 -0.85 27.24
CA ASP A 288 -9.29 -0.53 28.46
C ASP A 288 -10.44 -1.54 28.72
N ALA A 289 -11.23 -1.32 29.77
CA ALA A 289 -12.34 -2.21 30.11
C ALA A 289 -13.44 -2.26 29.05
N SER A 290 -13.62 -1.18 28.27
CA SER A 290 -14.59 -1.11 27.16
C SER A 290 -14.02 -1.62 25.84
N HIS A 291 -12.68 -1.63 25.70
CA HIS A 291 -11.92 -2.08 24.53
C HIS A 291 -10.82 -3.05 24.98
N PRO A 292 -11.18 -4.28 25.39
CA PRO A 292 -10.19 -5.26 25.83
C PRO A 292 -9.23 -5.64 24.69
N LYS A 293 -8.02 -6.08 25.05
CA LYS A 293 -7.01 -6.53 24.09
C LYS A 293 -7.59 -7.60 23.15
N GLN A 294 -7.53 -7.36 21.82
CA GLN A 294 -8.14 -8.22 20.80
C GLN A 294 -7.12 -9.15 20.14
N PHE A 295 -5.83 -8.85 20.24
CA PHE A 295 -4.79 -9.57 19.51
C PHE A 295 -3.72 -10.09 20.46
N GLU A 296 -3.18 -11.25 20.14
CA GLU A 296 -2.00 -11.81 20.81
C GLU A 296 -0.74 -11.04 20.40
N ASP A 297 0.31 -11.09 21.24
CA ASP A 297 1.58 -10.42 20.96
C ASP A 297 2.32 -11.15 19.84
N ILE A 298 2.82 -10.40 18.87
CA ILE A 298 3.53 -10.94 17.70
C ILE A 298 4.46 -9.87 17.12
N THR A 299 5.55 -10.26 16.49
CA THR A 299 6.39 -9.36 15.71
C THR A 299 5.86 -9.16 14.30
N ALA A 300 6.25 -8.05 13.65
CA ALA A 300 5.85 -7.76 12.28
C ALA A 300 6.31 -8.84 11.29
N GLY A 301 7.52 -9.40 11.49
CA GLY A 301 8.04 -10.50 10.66
C GLY A 301 7.19 -11.76 10.79
N ALA A 302 6.88 -12.19 12.01
CA ALA A 302 6.05 -13.37 12.24
C ALA A 302 4.61 -13.17 11.73
N PHE A 303 4.04 -11.97 11.88
CA PHE A 303 2.73 -11.65 11.32
C PHE A 303 2.73 -11.71 9.79
N LEU A 304 3.74 -11.10 9.13
CA LEU A 304 3.88 -11.16 7.68
C LEU A 304 3.98 -12.60 7.19
N GLU A 305 4.79 -13.44 7.84
CA GLU A 305 4.94 -14.86 7.50
C GLU A 305 3.59 -15.60 7.58
N GLN A 306 2.83 -15.41 8.66
CA GLN A 306 1.50 -15.99 8.80
C GLN A 306 0.56 -15.58 7.66
N ARG A 307 0.59 -14.31 7.26
CA ARG A 307 -0.25 -13.79 6.16
C ARG A 307 0.18 -14.36 4.80
N LEU A 308 1.48 -14.44 4.52
CA LEU A 308 2.00 -15.02 3.27
C LEU A 308 1.68 -16.52 3.16
N GLN A 309 1.72 -17.27 4.28
CA GLN A 309 1.29 -18.67 4.33
C GLN A 309 -0.22 -18.81 4.05
N ALA A 310 -1.05 -17.94 4.66
CA ALA A 310 -2.50 -17.96 4.45
C ALA A 310 -2.88 -17.62 2.98
N LEU A 311 -2.08 -16.78 2.32
CA LEU A 311 -2.23 -16.46 0.89
C LEU A 311 -1.64 -17.53 -0.05
N GLY A 312 -0.95 -18.55 0.49
CA GLY A 312 -0.30 -19.59 -0.31
C GLY A 312 0.93 -19.13 -1.08
N LEU A 313 1.50 -17.99 -0.70
CA LEU A 313 2.70 -17.42 -1.34
C LEU A 313 4.00 -18.06 -0.87
N ILE A 314 4.00 -18.62 0.36
CA ILE A 314 5.09 -19.43 0.91
C ILE A 314 4.53 -20.74 1.46
N LYS A 315 5.36 -21.80 1.45
CA LYS A 315 4.97 -23.10 2.04
C LYS A 315 5.08 -23.03 3.56
N LYS A 316 4.20 -23.80 4.23
CA LYS A 316 4.32 -24.05 5.67
C LYS A 316 5.60 -24.81 5.99
#